data_dd9d3b993802a0519170e7892c4a3b26
#
_entry.id   dd9d3b993802a0519170e7892c4a3b26
#
_cell.length_a   1.000
_cell.length_b   1.000
_cell.length_c   1.000
_cell.angle_alpha   90.00
_cell.angle_beta   90.00
_cell.angle_gamma   90.00
#
_symmetry.space_group_name_H-M   'P 1'
#
loop_
_entity.id
_entity.type
_entity.pdbx_description
1 polymer ?
#
loop_
_entity_poly.entity_id
_entity_poly.type
_entity_poly.pdbx_seq_one_letter_code
_entity_poly.pdbx_strand_id
1 'polypeptide(L)'
;SQTFAVLPLLSGTYMAKAVDEGGRFSTNGKYAVTTVPNILDFNAVVTATENPSFGGTRTDMIVVNNILKLDGAPRYILAENSDFLIAENGDRLAREIGDIGVIEETGSYYFANSVDLGETYTSRLTANLSSSVTVASDLIDYRTANIDTWNNFDGASSDAITAVLELRTTSDNPASNPTWTDWAPFLVGDYHARAYEFRVIVTNTDSDYNIAITALSVTVDMPDRVEKASDLSVSASSTAVSFGSNFKAVPVVGVTMNDSNSGDYFRVTSKARTGFTVQCFNSSNTGIVRSINWQAVGYGKEAA
;
A
#
# COMPACT_ATOMS: atom_id res chain seq x y z
N SER A 1 25.73 -1.98 -8.96
CA SER A 1 24.85 -1.91 -10.14
C SER A 1 23.61 -2.75 -9.90
N GLN A 2 22.44 -2.17 -10.08
CA GLN A 2 21.18 -2.88 -9.91
C GLN A 2 20.99 -3.89 -11.06
N THR A 3 20.87 -5.16 -10.76
CA THR A 3 20.77 -6.24 -11.75
C THR A 3 19.35 -6.71 -12.01
N PHE A 4 18.36 -6.17 -11.31
CA PHE A 4 16.94 -6.49 -11.51
C PHE A 4 16.07 -5.25 -11.34
N ALA A 5 14.90 -5.25 -11.94
CA ALA A 5 13.86 -4.26 -11.73
C ALA A 5 12.52 -4.97 -11.53
N VAL A 6 11.73 -4.48 -10.59
CA VAL A 6 10.35 -4.93 -10.38
C VAL A 6 9.44 -3.91 -11.05
N LEU A 7 8.58 -4.37 -11.95
CA LEU A 7 7.67 -3.54 -12.73
C LEU A 7 6.23 -3.97 -12.48
N PRO A 8 5.26 -3.06 -12.61
CA PRO A 8 3.85 -3.42 -12.54
C PRO A 8 3.52 -4.52 -13.55
N LEU A 9 2.69 -5.49 -13.16
CA LEU A 9 2.26 -6.56 -14.05
C LEU A 9 1.15 -6.04 -14.98
N LEU A 10 1.55 -5.47 -16.11
CA LEU A 10 0.65 -5.01 -17.17
C LEU A 10 0.87 -5.84 -18.44
N SER A 11 -0.18 -6.04 -19.23
CA SER A 11 -0.01 -6.65 -20.56
C SER A 11 0.78 -5.72 -21.45
N GLY A 12 1.78 -6.27 -22.11
CA GLY A 12 2.61 -5.50 -23.03
C GLY A 12 4.04 -6.01 -23.14
N THR A 13 4.85 -5.24 -23.82
CA THR A 13 6.27 -5.51 -23.97
C THR A 13 7.06 -4.51 -23.13
N TYR A 14 7.78 -5.00 -22.16
CA TYR A 14 8.74 -4.23 -21.38
C TYR A 14 10.10 -4.27 -22.07
N MET A 15 10.73 -3.12 -22.16
CA MET A 15 12.11 -3.00 -22.66
C MET A 15 12.99 -2.40 -21.58
N ALA A 16 14.02 -3.14 -21.17
CA ALA A 16 15.05 -2.64 -20.27
C ALA A 16 16.31 -2.23 -21.05
N LYS A 17 16.80 -1.04 -20.79
CA LYS A 17 18.09 -0.54 -21.28
C LYS A 17 18.97 -0.14 -20.11
N ALA A 18 20.25 -0.44 -20.19
CA ALA A 18 21.22 0.11 -19.25
C ALA A 18 21.46 1.60 -19.55
N VAL A 19 21.69 2.38 -18.51
CA VAL A 19 22.09 3.79 -18.61
C VAL A 19 23.45 3.91 -17.93
N ASP A 20 24.41 4.55 -18.60
CA ASP A 20 25.70 4.89 -18.01
C ASP A 20 25.63 6.16 -17.16
N GLU A 21 26.68 6.46 -16.42
CA GLU A 21 26.76 7.66 -15.58
C GLU A 21 26.65 8.97 -16.38
N GLY A 22 26.93 8.94 -17.67
CA GLY A 22 26.72 10.06 -18.58
C GLY A 22 25.33 10.17 -19.17
N GLY A 23 24.38 9.34 -18.72
CA GLY A 23 22.98 9.36 -19.17
C GLY A 23 22.76 8.71 -20.54
N ARG A 24 23.72 7.97 -21.09
CA ARG A 24 23.60 7.31 -22.37
C ARG A 24 22.98 5.93 -22.22
N PHE A 25 21.97 5.66 -23.05
CA PHE A 25 21.29 4.36 -23.07
C PHE A 25 22.09 3.33 -23.89
N SER A 26 22.07 2.09 -23.44
CA SER A 26 22.61 0.97 -24.22
C SER A 26 21.90 0.89 -25.59
N THR A 27 22.67 0.57 -26.63
CA THR A 27 22.15 0.42 -28.01
C THR A 27 21.12 -0.71 -28.07
N ASN A 28 21.37 -1.81 -27.34
CA ASN A 28 20.48 -2.98 -27.30
C ASN A 28 19.70 -2.99 -26.00
N GLY A 29 18.37 -3.20 -26.09
CA GLY A 29 17.49 -3.43 -24.97
C GLY A 29 17.19 -4.93 -24.79
N LYS A 30 16.87 -5.34 -23.56
CA LYS A 30 16.25 -6.64 -23.30
C LYS A 30 14.75 -6.47 -23.25
N TYR A 31 14.03 -7.39 -23.87
CA TYR A 31 12.58 -7.37 -23.96
C TYR A 31 12.00 -8.50 -23.12
N ALA A 32 10.91 -8.21 -22.42
CA ALA A 32 10.04 -9.19 -21.78
C ALA A 32 8.60 -8.92 -22.21
N VAL A 33 7.93 -9.92 -22.75
CA VAL A 33 6.51 -9.83 -23.10
C VAL A 33 5.70 -10.44 -21.96
N THR A 34 4.74 -9.68 -21.46
CA THR A 34 3.80 -10.16 -20.46
C THR A 34 2.39 -10.15 -21.03
N THR A 35 1.68 -11.26 -20.87
CA THR A 35 0.24 -11.35 -21.11
C THR A 35 -0.45 -11.51 -19.77
N VAL A 36 -1.15 -10.48 -19.33
CA VAL A 36 -2.06 -10.58 -18.19
C VAL A 36 -3.48 -10.74 -18.73
N PRO A 37 -4.34 -11.49 -18.05
CA PRO A 37 -5.77 -11.43 -18.32
C PRO A 37 -6.25 -9.98 -18.30
N ASN A 38 -7.29 -9.67 -19.06
CA ASN A 38 -7.86 -8.30 -19.13
C ASN A 38 -7.85 -7.63 -17.78
N ILE A 39 -7.46 -6.34 -17.77
CA ILE A 39 -7.47 -5.51 -16.57
C ILE A 39 -8.86 -5.63 -15.97
N LEU A 40 -8.92 -6.32 -14.84
CA LEU A 40 -10.11 -6.28 -14.00
C LEU A 40 -10.16 -4.87 -13.42
N ASP A 41 -11.32 -4.25 -13.46
CA ASP A 41 -11.52 -3.04 -12.68
C ASP A 41 -11.32 -3.39 -11.21
N PHE A 42 -10.53 -2.60 -10.51
CA PHE A 42 -10.27 -2.77 -9.09
C PHE A 42 -11.04 -1.72 -8.30
N ASN A 43 -11.56 -2.13 -7.16
CA ASN A 43 -12.21 -1.24 -6.23
C ASN A 43 -11.29 -1.01 -5.03
N ALA A 44 -10.78 0.21 -4.89
CA ALA A 44 -10.03 0.61 -3.72
C ALA A 44 -10.87 0.38 -2.46
N VAL A 45 -10.48 -0.62 -1.67
CA VAL A 45 -11.19 -1.00 -0.45
C VAL A 45 -10.73 -0.17 0.72
N VAL A 46 -9.40 0.00 0.81
CA VAL A 46 -8.73 0.77 1.87
C VAL A 46 -7.50 1.43 1.30
N THR A 47 -7.30 2.69 1.64
CA THR A 47 -6.02 3.37 1.49
C THR A 47 -5.54 3.77 2.89
N ALA A 48 -4.48 3.11 3.37
CA ALA A 48 -3.79 3.48 4.60
C ALA A 48 -2.78 4.57 4.28
N THR A 49 -3.02 5.79 4.76
CA THR A 49 -2.17 6.97 4.52
C THR A 49 -1.61 7.44 5.86
N GLU A 50 -0.28 7.52 5.95
CA GLU A 50 0.41 7.93 7.17
C GLU A 50 0.81 9.41 7.19
N ASN A 51 1.11 9.98 6.02
CA ASN A 51 1.39 11.41 5.90
C ASN A 51 0.08 12.24 6.02
N PRO A 52 0.13 13.47 6.55
CA PRO A 52 1.32 14.20 7.01
C PRO A 52 1.68 13.95 8.47
N SER A 53 0.82 13.29 9.24
CA SER A 53 0.99 13.18 10.70
C SER A 53 1.96 12.10 11.15
N PHE A 54 2.11 11.03 10.33
CA PHE A 54 2.91 9.86 10.67
C PHE A 54 2.64 9.38 12.12
N GLY A 55 1.35 9.04 12.38
CA GLY A 55 0.85 8.70 13.71
C GLY A 55 1.26 7.33 14.23
N GLY A 56 2.01 6.56 13.45
CA GLY A 56 2.45 5.22 13.79
C GLY A 56 3.59 5.17 14.82
N THR A 57 4.09 3.95 15.08
CA THR A 57 5.18 3.73 16.03
C THR A 57 6.53 3.94 15.35
N ARG A 58 7.41 4.68 16.01
CA ARG A 58 8.74 5.05 15.52
C ARG A 58 9.83 4.52 16.46
N THR A 59 10.91 4.04 15.86
CA THR A 59 12.16 3.76 16.56
C THR A 59 13.26 4.45 15.77
N ASP A 60 14.05 5.30 16.44
CA ASP A 60 15.14 6.09 15.88
C ASP A 60 14.70 6.96 14.68
N MET A 61 13.44 7.37 14.68
CA MET A 61 12.82 8.25 13.68
C MET A 61 11.98 9.34 14.36
N ILE A 62 11.94 10.52 13.74
CA ILE A 62 11.23 11.69 14.23
C ILE A 62 10.38 12.31 13.11
N VAL A 63 9.28 12.98 13.47
CA VAL A 63 8.48 13.79 12.55
C VAL A 63 8.72 15.27 12.85
N VAL A 64 9.20 15.99 11.85
CA VAL A 64 9.44 17.43 11.94
C VAL A 64 8.81 18.09 10.71
N ASN A 65 7.95 19.07 10.93
CA ASN A 65 7.24 19.79 9.87
C ASN A 65 6.51 18.86 8.87
N ASN A 66 5.84 17.83 9.40
CA ASN A 66 5.14 16.82 8.59
C ASN A 66 6.05 15.94 7.70
N ILE A 67 7.33 15.88 8.01
CA ILE A 67 8.31 15.05 7.33
C ILE A 67 8.81 14.00 8.32
N LEU A 68 8.75 12.74 7.93
CA LEU A 68 9.36 11.65 8.70
C LEU A 68 10.82 11.48 8.27
N LYS A 69 11.72 11.46 9.24
CA LYS A 69 13.17 11.35 9.04
C LYS A 69 13.83 10.58 10.17
N LEU A 70 15.09 10.18 9.96
CA LEU A 70 15.89 9.60 11.04
C LEU A 70 16.07 10.63 12.15
N ASP A 71 16.03 10.16 13.39
CA ASP A 71 16.37 10.97 14.55
C ASP A 71 17.86 11.26 14.56
N GLY A 72 18.26 12.28 15.29
CA GLY A 72 19.65 12.64 15.47
C GLY A 72 19.86 13.23 16.85
N ALA A 73 20.80 12.68 17.59
CA ALA A 73 21.15 13.22 18.90
C ALA A 73 21.73 14.64 18.75
N PRO A 74 21.29 15.62 19.52
CA PRO A 74 21.88 16.95 19.47
C PRO A 74 23.35 16.87 19.88
N ARG A 75 24.22 17.54 19.11
CA ARG A 75 25.62 17.71 19.52
C ARG A 75 25.69 18.70 20.67
N TYR A 76 25.98 18.19 21.84
CA TYR A 76 26.20 19.03 23.02
C TYR A 76 27.65 19.55 23.06
N ILE A 77 27.81 20.75 23.59
CA ILE A 77 29.12 21.28 23.89
C ILE A 77 29.67 20.57 25.12
N LEU A 78 30.85 19.96 24.98
CA LEU A 78 31.53 19.27 26.05
C LEU A 78 32.68 20.14 26.57
N ALA A 79 32.90 20.10 27.91
CA ALA A 79 34.10 20.60 28.51
C ALA A 79 35.30 19.67 28.23
N GLU A 80 36.53 20.10 28.54
CA GLU A 80 37.74 19.32 28.33
C GLU A 80 37.74 17.94 29.02
N ASN A 81 36.96 17.82 30.10
CA ASN A 81 36.79 16.55 30.83
C ASN A 81 35.66 15.65 30.29
N SER A 82 35.11 15.98 29.14
CA SER A 82 33.96 15.30 28.50
C SER A 82 32.62 15.48 29.22
N ASP A 83 32.51 16.36 30.21
CA ASP A 83 31.24 16.72 30.83
C ASP A 83 30.42 17.66 29.92
N PHE A 84 29.09 17.58 30.01
CA PHE A 84 28.23 18.51 29.28
C PHE A 84 28.33 19.92 29.88
N LEU A 85 28.48 20.93 29.04
CA LEU A 85 28.26 22.30 29.45
C LEU A 85 26.77 22.54 29.69
N ILE A 86 26.44 23.09 30.84
CA ILE A 86 25.07 23.31 31.30
C ILE A 86 24.82 24.82 31.43
N ALA A 87 23.68 25.30 30.90
CA ALA A 87 23.24 26.69 31.10
C ALA A 87 22.78 26.92 32.55
N GLU A 88 22.62 28.19 32.95
CA GLU A 88 22.16 28.56 34.32
C GLU A 88 20.79 27.93 34.68
N ASN A 89 19.95 27.67 33.70
CA ASN A 89 18.64 27.01 33.86
C ASN A 89 18.73 25.46 33.95
N GLY A 90 19.93 24.87 33.87
CA GLY A 90 20.15 23.45 33.96
C GLY A 90 20.06 22.72 32.61
N ASP A 91 19.80 23.39 31.53
CA ASP A 91 19.76 22.79 30.18
C ASP A 91 21.19 22.54 29.66
N ARG A 92 21.36 21.44 28.90
CA ARG A 92 22.61 21.16 28.23
C ARG A 92 22.76 22.11 27.03
N LEU A 93 23.93 22.74 26.93
CA LEU A 93 24.25 23.60 25.79
C LEU A 93 24.49 22.72 24.54
N ALA A 94 23.65 22.89 23.51
CA ALA A 94 23.89 22.33 22.21
C ALA A 94 24.72 23.29 21.35
N ARG A 95 25.48 22.77 20.42
CA ARG A 95 26.02 23.57 19.33
C ARG A 95 24.86 24.17 18.56
N GLU A 96 25.10 25.21 17.81
CA GLU A 96 24.10 26.06 17.15
C GLU A 96 22.79 25.36 16.69
N ILE A 97 21.70 26.12 16.63
CA ILE A 97 20.41 25.69 16.10
C ILE A 97 20.61 25.23 14.64
N GLY A 98 20.59 23.92 14.43
CA GLY A 98 20.87 23.28 13.14
C GLY A 98 22.07 22.33 13.15
N ASP A 99 22.89 22.34 14.20
CA ASP A 99 23.90 21.31 14.41
C ASP A 99 23.21 20.01 14.87
N ILE A 100 22.63 19.32 13.90
CA ILE A 100 22.04 18.01 14.11
C ILE A 100 23.18 17.07 14.50
N GLY A 101 23.05 16.40 15.62
CA GLY A 101 23.99 15.37 16.04
C GLY A 101 24.15 14.26 15.03
N VAL A 102 24.90 13.25 15.37
CA VAL A 102 25.05 12.06 14.54
C VAL A 102 23.64 11.54 14.20
N ILE A 103 23.31 11.52 12.90
CA ILE A 103 22.08 10.93 12.42
C ILE A 103 22.14 9.42 12.69
N GLU A 104 21.06 8.86 13.18
CA GLU A 104 20.97 7.42 13.43
C GLU A 104 21.25 6.62 12.16
N GLU A 105 21.99 5.52 12.31
CA GLU A 105 22.34 4.63 11.19
C GLU A 105 21.13 3.84 10.68
N THR A 106 20.15 3.62 11.53
CA THR A 106 18.94 2.87 11.20
C THR A 106 17.73 3.48 11.89
N GLY A 107 16.58 3.35 11.25
CA GLY A 107 15.32 3.72 11.87
C GLY A 107 14.17 2.90 11.32
N SER A 108 13.11 2.78 12.08
CA SER A 108 11.92 2.08 11.66
C SER A 108 10.64 2.86 11.97
N TYR A 109 9.70 2.79 11.06
CA TYR A 109 8.37 3.36 11.20
C TYR A 109 7.32 2.30 10.89
N TYR A 110 6.49 1.96 11.85
CA TYR A 110 5.36 1.06 11.69
C TYR A 110 4.09 1.89 11.48
N PHE A 111 3.26 1.50 10.52
CA PHE A 111 1.97 2.16 10.29
C PHE A 111 1.11 2.15 11.56
N ALA A 112 0.31 3.20 11.72
CA ALA A 112 -0.54 3.37 12.89
C ALA A 112 -1.54 2.23 13.09
N ASN A 113 -2.02 1.66 12.02
CA ASN A 113 -3.02 0.60 12.04
C ASN A 113 -2.70 -0.50 11.03
N SER A 114 -3.05 -1.72 11.37
CA SER A 114 -3.14 -2.82 10.42
C SER A 114 -4.40 -2.67 9.54
N VAL A 115 -4.35 -3.19 8.32
CA VAL A 115 -5.53 -3.29 7.45
C VAL A 115 -6.16 -4.66 7.64
N ASP A 116 -7.34 -4.76 8.26
CA ASP A 116 -8.12 -6.00 8.39
C ASP A 116 -9.29 -5.99 7.40
N LEU A 117 -9.32 -6.94 6.50
CA LEU A 117 -10.40 -7.12 5.53
C LEU A 117 -11.59 -7.91 6.10
N GLY A 118 -11.47 -8.43 7.32
CA GLY A 118 -12.50 -9.24 8.00
C GLY A 118 -12.51 -10.70 7.61
N GLU A 119 -12.20 -11.02 6.38
CA GLU A 119 -12.07 -12.37 5.81
C GLU A 119 -10.86 -12.42 4.88
N THR A 120 -10.42 -13.62 4.50
CA THR A 120 -9.30 -13.79 3.58
C THR A 120 -9.75 -13.52 2.13
N TYR A 121 -9.07 -12.59 1.46
CA TYR A 121 -9.31 -12.21 0.07
C TYR A 121 -7.99 -12.16 -0.72
N THR A 122 -8.08 -12.30 -2.02
CA THR A 122 -7.01 -11.89 -2.93
C THR A 122 -7.19 -10.41 -3.23
N SER A 123 -6.18 -9.61 -2.90
CA SER A 123 -6.19 -8.16 -3.09
C SER A 123 -4.91 -7.73 -3.78
N ARG A 124 -5.02 -6.73 -4.65
CA ARG A 124 -3.86 -6.06 -5.24
C ARG A 124 -3.42 -4.93 -4.32
N LEU A 125 -2.15 -4.94 -3.97
CA LEU A 125 -1.53 -3.91 -3.15
C LEU A 125 -0.65 -3.02 -4.01
N THR A 126 -0.83 -1.71 -3.84
CA THR A 126 0.02 -0.66 -4.40
C THR A 126 0.47 0.26 -3.29
N ALA A 127 1.63 0.91 -3.45
CA ALA A 127 2.16 1.81 -2.43
C ALA A 127 2.71 3.09 -3.05
N ASN A 128 2.70 4.15 -2.26
CA ASN A 128 3.39 5.38 -2.55
C ASN A 128 4.33 5.67 -1.36
N LEU A 129 5.64 5.60 -1.63
CA LEU A 129 6.69 6.04 -0.73
C LEU A 129 7.49 7.11 -1.46
N SER A 130 7.31 8.37 -1.05
CA SER A 130 8.05 9.50 -1.61
C SER A 130 9.08 9.97 -0.60
N SER A 131 10.34 9.86 -0.98
CA SER A 131 11.47 10.24 -0.14
C SER A 131 12.53 10.99 -0.92
N SER A 132 13.30 11.79 -0.24
CA SER A 132 14.49 12.47 -0.75
C SER A 132 15.59 12.46 0.30
N VAL A 133 16.82 12.47 -0.13
CA VAL A 133 17.97 12.63 0.77
C VAL A 133 18.20 14.11 0.99
N THR A 134 18.50 14.47 2.23
CA THR A 134 18.78 15.86 2.65
C THR A 134 20.13 15.94 3.33
N VAL A 135 20.85 17.03 3.12
CA VAL A 135 22.09 17.30 3.83
C VAL A 135 21.78 17.63 5.28
N ALA A 136 22.44 16.98 6.21
CA ALA A 136 22.34 17.24 7.65
C ALA A 136 23.49 18.08 8.17
N SER A 137 24.73 17.80 7.73
CA SER A 137 25.92 18.49 8.25
C SER A 137 27.01 18.80 7.20
N ASP A 138 26.86 18.33 5.96
CA ASP A 138 27.82 18.61 4.88
C ASP A 138 27.62 20.01 4.28
N LEU A 139 27.82 21.05 5.09
CA LEU A 139 27.76 22.44 4.62
C LEU A 139 29.07 22.81 3.93
N ILE A 140 28.96 23.53 2.80
CA ILE A 140 30.11 24.05 2.03
C ILE A 140 31.13 24.77 2.91
N ASP A 141 30.63 25.52 3.89
CA ASP A 141 31.49 26.31 4.79
C ASP A 141 32.37 25.48 5.73
N TYR A 142 32.04 24.21 5.90
CA TYR A 142 32.81 23.28 6.77
C TYR A 142 33.75 22.36 5.98
N ARG A 143 33.67 22.39 4.64
CA ARG A 143 34.54 21.56 3.82
C ARG A 143 35.97 22.14 3.78
N THR A 144 36.94 21.32 4.21
CA THR A 144 38.36 21.68 4.24
C THR A 144 39.15 21.20 3.01
N ALA A 145 38.55 20.34 2.21
CA ALA A 145 39.17 19.84 0.99
C ALA A 145 39.15 20.90 -0.13
N ASN A 146 40.14 20.84 -1.05
CA ASN A 146 40.20 21.71 -2.20
C ASN A 146 38.91 21.53 -3.08
N ILE A 147 38.35 22.62 -3.54
CA ILE A 147 37.13 22.65 -4.38
C ILE A 147 37.25 21.74 -5.61
N ASP A 148 38.44 21.63 -6.18
CA ASP A 148 38.69 20.78 -7.34
C ASP A 148 38.59 19.25 -7.04
N THR A 149 38.52 18.88 -5.75
CA THR A 149 38.37 17.49 -5.31
C THR A 149 36.94 17.15 -4.97
N TRP A 150 36.02 18.09 -5.04
CA TRP A 150 34.62 17.87 -4.69
C TRP A 150 33.89 17.18 -5.82
N ASN A 151 33.36 16.01 -5.54
CA ASN A 151 32.54 15.24 -6.47
C ASN A 151 31.08 15.72 -6.48
N ASN A 152 30.69 16.57 -5.52
CA ASN A 152 29.32 16.95 -5.29
C ASN A 152 29.24 18.39 -4.73
N PHE A 153 28.60 19.29 -5.46
CA PHE A 153 28.42 20.69 -5.03
C PHE A 153 27.07 20.92 -4.35
N ASP A 154 26.05 20.18 -4.74
CA ASP A 154 24.65 20.50 -4.44
C ASP A 154 23.87 19.36 -3.79
N GLY A 155 24.51 18.49 -3.05
CA GLY A 155 23.67 17.53 -2.38
C GLY A 155 24.28 16.19 -2.06
N ALA A 156 23.47 15.47 -1.34
CA ALA A 156 23.72 14.16 -0.86
C ALA A 156 23.88 13.15 -1.97
N SER A 157 24.84 12.26 -1.81
CA SER A 157 24.87 11.01 -2.56
C SER A 157 23.58 10.23 -2.24
N SER A 158 22.80 9.91 -3.26
CA SER A 158 21.57 9.10 -3.09
C SER A 158 21.85 7.68 -2.59
N ASP A 159 23.10 7.26 -2.59
CA ASP A 159 23.52 5.90 -2.24
C ASP A 159 23.77 5.71 -0.74
N ALA A 160 23.86 6.80 0.03
CA ALA A 160 24.14 6.74 1.47
C ALA A 160 22.94 6.27 2.29
N ILE A 161 21.72 6.52 1.81
CA ILE A 161 20.49 6.23 2.56
C ILE A 161 19.52 5.42 1.71
N THR A 162 18.95 4.39 2.32
CA THR A 162 17.89 3.59 1.72
C THR A 162 16.67 3.57 2.60
N ALA A 163 15.47 3.62 1.98
CA ALA A 163 14.21 3.39 2.65
C ALA A 163 13.48 2.24 1.97
N VAL A 164 13.14 1.23 2.74
CA VAL A 164 12.45 0.03 2.25
C VAL A 164 11.10 -0.07 2.94
N LEU A 165 10.03 -0.06 2.16
CA LEU A 165 8.71 -0.42 2.65
C LEU A 165 8.64 -1.95 2.73
N GLU A 166 8.21 -2.46 3.85
CA GLU A 166 8.00 -3.89 4.09
C GLU A 166 6.56 -4.16 4.50
N LEU A 167 6.12 -5.38 4.25
CA LEU A 167 4.83 -5.87 4.69
C LEU A 167 4.95 -7.23 5.35
N ARG A 168 3.97 -7.55 6.17
CA ARG A 168 3.66 -8.92 6.62
C ARG A 168 2.15 -9.14 6.57
N THR A 169 1.76 -10.40 6.46
CA THR A 169 0.36 -10.78 6.25
C THR A 169 -0.08 -11.85 7.23
N THR A 170 -1.39 -11.93 7.44
CA THR A 170 -2.00 -13.04 8.19
C THR A 170 -3.37 -13.40 7.61
N SER A 171 -3.72 -14.68 7.68
CA SER A 171 -5.07 -15.16 7.42
C SER A 171 -5.93 -15.22 8.68
N ASP A 172 -5.32 -15.03 9.85
CA ASP A 172 -5.99 -15.04 11.14
C ASP A 172 -6.69 -13.71 11.42
N ASN A 173 -7.52 -13.70 12.46
CA ASN A 173 -8.08 -12.47 12.99
C ASN A 173 -6.99 -11.66 13.73
N PRO A 174 -6.61 -10.46 13.26
CA PRO A 174 -5.52 -9.68 13.87
C PRO A 174 -5.78 -9.31 15.34
N ALA A 175 -7.04 -9.29 15.78
CA ALA A 175 -7.40 -9.03 17.18
C ALA A 175 -7.28 -10.26 18.10
N SER A 176 -6.96 -11.45 17.56
CA SER A 176 -7.04 -12.72 18.30
C SER A 176 -5.71 -13.48 18.33
N ASN A 177 -4.62 -12.79 18.61
CA ASN A 177 -3.26 -13.35 18.65
C ASN A 177 -2.88 -14.07 17.33
N PRO A 178 -2.84 -13.37 16.21
CA PRO A 178 -2.63 -13.94 14.89
C PRO A 178 -1.21 -14.45 14.69
N THR A 179 -1.06 -15.43 13.81
CA THR A 179 0.25 -15.82 13.26
C THR A 179 0.53 -14.96 12.03
N TRP A 180 1.51 -14.08 12.13
CA TRP A 180 1.98 -13.27 11.02
C TRP A 180 3.08 -13.99 10.23
N THR A 181 3.16 -13.74 8.93
CA THR A 181 4.35 -14.08 8.14
C THR A 181 5.54 -13.25 8.62
N ASP A 182 6.74 -13.64 8.21
CA ASP A 182 7.92 -12.77 8.36
C ASP A 182 7.74 -11.49 7.55
N TRP A 183 8.44 -10.42 7.96
CA TRP A 183 8.53 -9.19 7.20
C TRP A 183 9.26 -9.42 5.89
N ALA A 184 8.70 -8.91 4.81
CA ALA A 184 9.28 -8.98 3.47
C ALA A 184 9.20 -7.63 2.77
N PRO A 185 10.16 -7.29 1.89
CA PRO A 185 10.07 -6.09 1.08
C PRO A 185 8.75 -6.04 0.31
N PHE A 186 8.11 -4.86 0.32
CA PHE A 186 6.86 -4.64 -0.38
C PHE A 186 7.07 -4.71 -1.90
N LEU A 187 6.29 -5.53 -2.56
CA LEU A 187 6.20 -5.59 -4.00
C LEU A 187 4.77 -5.30 -4.43
N VAL A 188 4.59 -4.48 -5.47
CA VAL A 188 3.28 -4.30 -6.07
C VAL A 188 2.81 -5.62 -6.66
N GLY A 189 1.65 -6.12 -6.22
CA GLY A 189 1.16 -7.42 -6.66
C GLY A 189 -0.09 -7.87 -5.95
N ASP A 190 -0.50 -9.11 -6.22
CA ASP A 190 -1.66 -9.74 -5.63
C ASP A 190 -1.23 -10.55 -4.40
N TYR A 191 -1.89 -10.29 -3.28
CA TYR A 191 -1.67 -10.93 -2.00
C TYR A 191 -2.95 -11.63 -1.54
N HIS A 192 -2.76 -12.77 -0.90
CA HIS A 192 -3.85 -13.58 -0.39
C HIS A 192 -3.79 -13.59 1.14
N ALA A 193 -4.58 -12.75 1.79
CA ALA A 193 -4.58 -12.60 3.23
C ALA A 193 -5.88 -11.96 3.75
N ARG A 194 -6.09 -12.07 5.06
CA ARG A 194 -7.12 -11.32 5.77
C ARG A 194 -6.62 -9.96 6.22
N ALA A 195 -5.40 -9.90 6.76
CA ALA A 195 -4.87 -8.66 7.29
C ALA A 195 -3.41 -8.42 6.89
N TYR A 196 -3.05 -7.15 6.88
CA TYR A 196 -1.75 -6.62 6.45
C TYR A 196 -1.22 -5.64 7.49
N GLU A 197 0.07 -5.72 7.74
CA GLU A 197 0.83 -4.70 8.46
C GLU A 197 1.98 -4.21 7.60
N PHE A 198 2.32 -2.94 7.76
CA PHE A 198 3.34 -2.25 6.97
C PHE A 198 4.33 -1.54 7.88
N ARG A 199 5.59 -1.49 7.45
CA ARG A 199 6.63 -0.68 8.07
C ARG A 199 7.60 -0.15 7.04
N VAL A 200 8.26 0.95 7.35
CA VAL A 200 9.42 1.45 6.60
C VAL A 200 10.65 1.22 7.45
N ILE A 201 11.68 0.62 6.85
CA ILE A 201 13.02 0.53 7.42
C ILE A 201 13.91 1.48 6.65
N VAL A 202 14.61 2.34 7.38
CA VAL A 202 15.60 3.26 6.83
C VAL A 202 16.97 2.80 7.30
N THR A 203 17.94 2.78 6.38
CA THR A 203 19.35 2.52 6.69
C THR A 203 20.18 3.66 6.15
N ASN A 204 21.06 4.20 6.97
CA ASN A 204 21.95 5.30 6.66
C ASN A 204 23.40 4.88 6.91
N THR A 205 24.25 5.06 5.92
CA THR A 205 25.70 4.76 6.01
C THR A 205 26.55 6.01 6.12
N ASP A 206 25.94 7.21 6.11
CA ASP A 206 26.65 8.48 6.18
C ASP A 206 25.85 9.48 7.02
N SER A 207 26.35 9.78 8.21
CA SER A 207 25.69 10.67 9.18
C SER A 207 25.62 12.14 8.74
N ASP A 208 26.30 12.52 7.65
CA ASP A 208 26.18 13.85 7.09
C ASP A 208 24.88 14.08 6.33
N TYR A 209 24.11 13.03 6.11
CA TYR A 209 22.86 13.05 5.39
C TYR A 209 21.71 12.49 6.21
N ASN A 210 20.50 12.90 5.86
CA ASN A 210 19.26 12.37 6.41
C ASN A 210 18.25 12.10 5.27
N ILE A 211 17.20 11.38 5.56
CA ILE A 211 16.09 11.17 4.64
C ILE A 211 14.91 12.07 4.99
N ALA A 212 14.20 12.54 3.98
CA ALA A 212 12.92 13.21 4.11
C ALA A 212 11.84 12.36 3.45
N ILE A 213 11.01 11.66 4.23
CA ILE A 213 9.84 10.94 3.74
C ILE A 213 8.64 11.88 3.84
N THR A 214 8.09 12.27 2.69
CA THR A 214 7.00 13.25 2.56
C THR A 214 5.65 12.62 2.25
N ALA A 215 5.65 11.41 1.66
CA ALA A 215 4.43 10.66 1.43
C ALA A 215 4.65 9.18 1.71
N LEU A 216 3.68 8.59 2.39
CA LEU A 216 3.67 7.15 2.72
C LEU A 216 2.22 6.68 2.76
N SER A 217 1.86 5.83 1.83
CA SER A 217 0.54 5.20 1.80
C SER A 217 0.58 3.84 1.11
N VAL A 218 -0.35 2.99 1.47
CA VAL A 218 -0.61 1.71 0.79
C VAL A 218 -2.09 1.64 0.46
N THR A 219 -2.40 1.24 -0.76
CA THR A 219 -3.77 1.02 -1.23
C THR A 219 -3.98 -0.49 -1.42
N VAL A 220 -5.07 -0.98 -0.85
CA VAL A 220 -5.56 -2.36 -1.00
C VAL A 220 -6.77 -2.32 -1.90
N ASP A 221 -6.63 -2.92 -3.08
CA ASP A 221 -7.66 -3.00 -4.11
C ASP A 221 -8.17 -4.44 -4.26
N MET A 222 -9.46 -4.61 -4.53
CA MET A 222 -10.04 -5.91 -4.84
C MET A 222 -10.57 -5.94 -6.27
N PRO A 223 -10.39 -7.07 -7.01
CA PRO A 223 -10.89 -7.17 -8.36
C PRO A 223 -12.42 -7.18 -8.39
N ASP A 224 -12.96 -6.56 -9.42
CA ASP A 224 -14.38 -6.68 -9.75
C ASP A 224 -14.74 -8.14 -10.01
N ARG A 225 -15.92 -8.50 -9.58
CA ARG A 225 -16.45 -9.84 -9.71
C ARG A 225 -17.88 -9.80 -10.20
N VAL A 226 -18.16 -10.68 -11.17
CA VAL A 226 -19.52 -10.89 -11.68
C VAL A 226 -19.87 -12.36 -11.53
N GLU A 227 -20.97 -12.63 -10.81
CA GLU A 227 -21.62 -13.93 -10.85
C GLU A 227 -22.93 -13.83 -11.62
N LYS A 228 -23.26 -14.87 -12.35
CA LYS A 228 -24.47 -14.92 -13.20
C LYS A 228 -24.96 -16.34 -13.36
N ALA A 229 -26.26 -16.46 -13.61
CA ALA A 229 -26.85 -17.68 -14.12
C ALA A 229 -28.00 -17.36 -15.08
N SER A 230 -28.23 -18.28 -16.02
CA SER A 230 -29.30 -18.23 -16.98
C SER A 230 -30.36 -19.28 -16.64
N ASP A 231 -31.58 -19.02 -17.04
CA ASP A 231 -32.72 -19.96 -17.00
C ASP A 231 -33.01 -20.54 -15.60
N LEU A 232 -32.77 -19.73 -14.55
CA LEU A 232 -33.12 -20.13 -13.20
C LEU A 232 -34.65 -20.15 -13.03
N SER A 233 -35.21 -21.31 -12.68
CA SER A 233 -36.63 -21.42 -12.37
C SER A 233 -36.90 -20.82 -11.00
N VAL A 234 -37.76 -19.79 -10.95
CA VAL A 234 -38.26 -19.14 -9.74
C VAL A 234 -39.61 -19.70 -9.37
N SER A 235 -39.73 -20.24 -8.16
CA SER A 235 -40.99 -20.77 -7.64
C SER A 235 -42.03 -19.66 -7.38
N ALA A 236 -43.32 -20.02 -7.34
CA ALA A 236 -44.39 -19.05 -7.04
C ALA A 236 -44.28 -18.44 -5.64
N SER A 237 -43.68 -19.11 -4.67
CA SER A 237 -43.49 -18.60 -3.32
C SER A 237 -42.28 -17.70 -3.20
N SER A 238 -41.14 -18.08 -3.67
CA SER A 238 -39.87 -17.35 -3.81
C SER A 238 -38.74 -18.33 -4.04
N THR A 239 -37.60 -17.86 -4.51
CA THR A 239 -36.41 -18.66 -4.68
C THR A 239 -35.19 -17.91 -4.10
N ALA A 240 -34.46 -18.58 -3.21
CA ALA A 240 -33.19 -18.09 -2.71
C ALA A 240 -32.07 -18.46 -3.71
N VAL A 241 -31.23 -17.49 -4.01
CA VAL A 241 -30.05 -17.64 -4.87
C VAL A 241 -28.83 -17.42 -3.99
N SER A 242 -27.97 -18.43 -3.91
CA SER A 242 -26.69 -18.32 -3.22
C SER A 242 -25.58 -18.05 -4.21
N PHE A 243 -24.66 -17.17 -3.86
CA PHE A 243 -23.42 -16.93 -4.62
C PHE A 243 -22.43 -18.06 -4.35
N GLY A 244 -21.56 -18.35 -5.33
CA GLY A 244 -20.55 -19.39 -5.22
C GLY A 244 -19.47 -19.07 -4.15
N SER A 245 -19.22 -17.77 -3.89
CA SER A 245 -18.44 -17.27 -2.78
C SER A 245 -18.96 -15.90 -2.31
N ASN A 246 -18.57 -15.45 -1.12
CA ASN A 246 -19.06 -14.18 -0.57
C ASN A 246 -18.44 -12.99 -1.32
N PHE A 247 -19.25 -11.98 -1.61
CA PHE A 247 -18.75 -10.67 -2.00
C PHE A 247 -18.21 -9.90 -0.78
N LYS A 248 -17.29 -8.96 -0.99
CA LYS A 248 -16.80 -8.08 0.09
C LYS A 248 -17.88 -7.13 0.60
N ALA A 249 -18.70 -6.62 -0.31
CA ALA A 249 -19.89 -5.80 -0.03
C ALA A 249 -21.12 -6.45 -0.67
N VAL A 250 -22.32 -5.96 -0.32
CA VAL A 250 -23.56 -6.42 -0.98
C VAL A 250 -23.51 -6.02 -2.45
N PRO A 251 -23.57 -6.99 -3.40
CA PRO A 251 -23.44 -6.68 -4.82
C PRO A 251 -24.70 -6.02 -5.39
N VAL A 252 -24.53 -5.38 -6.54
CA VAL A 252 -25.68 -4.95 -7.37
C VAL A 252 -26.23 -6.17 -8.09
N VAL A 253 -27.52 -6.45 -7.91
CA VAL A 253 -28.19 -7.60 -8.54
C VAL A 253 -29.12 -7.09 -9.63
N GLY A 254 -28.87 -7.54 -10.86
CA GLY A 254 -29.73 -7.38 -12.03
C GLY A 254 -30.49 -8.68 -12.33
N VAL A 255 -31.74 -8.58 -12.67
CA VAL A 255 -32.63 -9.72 -13.03
C VAL A 255 -33.36 -9.41 -14.30
N THR A 256 -33.46 -10.39 -15.19
CA THR A 256 -34.28 -10.34 -16.41
C THR A 256 -35.16 -11.57 -16.44
N MET A 257 -36.48 -11.36 -16.67
CA MET A 257 -37.43 -12.44 -16.81
C MET A 257 -37.48 -12.90 -18.27
N ASN A 258 -37.36 -14.22 -18.52
CA ASN A 258 -37.24 -14.77 -19.88
C ASN A 258 -38.61 -15.03 -20.54
N ASP A 259 -39.63 -15.40 -19.74
CA ASP A 259 -40.92 -15.90 -20.20
C ASP A 259 -42.09 -15.08 -19.60
N SER A 260 -41.92 -13.76 -19.51
CA SER A 260 -42.88 -12.86 -18.93
C SER A 260 -44.14 -12.64 -19.83
N ASN A 261 -45.30 -12.61 -19.23
CA ASN A 261 -46.56 -12.14 -19.84
C ASN A 261 -46.78 -10.65 -19.53
N SER A 262 -47.73 -10.03 -20.22
CA SER A 262 -48.06 -8.64 -19.95
C SER A 262 -48.52 -8.43 -18.51
N GLY A 263 -47.84 -7.51 -17.80
CA GLY A 263 -48.10 -7.20 -16.40
C GLY A 263 -47.37 -8.07 -15.38
N ASP A 264 -46.58 -9.02 -15.81
CA ASP A 264 -45.71 -9.78 -14.92
C ASP A 264 -44.54 -8.88 -14.42
N TYR A 265 -44.14 -9.08 -13.19
CA TYR A 265 -43.02 -8.37 -12.58
C TYR A 265 -42.30 -9.26 -11.56
N PHE A 266 -41.12 -8.85 -11.12
CA PHE A 266 -40.37 -9.53 -10.08
C PHE A 266 -40.00 -8.57 -8.94
N ARG A 267 -39.72 -9.16 -7.77
CA ARG A 267 -39.11 -8.46 -6.62
C ARG A 267 -37.88 -9.19 -6.18
N VAL A 268 -36.79 -8.44 -5.98
CA VAL A 268 -35.57 -8.94 -5.34
C VAL A 268 -35.55 -8.45 -3.90
N THR A 269 -35.43 -9.37 -2.97
CA THR A 269 -35.41 -9.13 -1.53
C THR A 269 -34.22 -9.79 -0.88
N SER A 270 -33.99 -9.50 0.40
CA SER A 270 -32.93 -10.17 1.21
C SER A 270 -31.56 -10.16 0.54
N LYS A 271 -31.19 -9.05 -0.11
CA LYS A 271 -29.84 -8.92 -0.73
C LYS A 271 -28.78 -8.90 0.36
N ALA A 272 -27.83 -9.81 0.25
CA ALA A 272 -26.70 -9.97 1.14
C ALA A 272 -25.40 -10.23 0.36
N ARG A 273 -24.28 -10.25 1.04
CA ARG A 273 -22.97 -10.65 0.46
C ARG A 273 -22.97 -12.10 -0.04
N THR A 274 -23.84 -12.94 0.48
CA THR A 274 -23.92 -14.40 0.23
C THR A 274 -24.96 -14.79 -0.79
N GLY A 275 -25.89 -13.87 -1.16
CA GLY A 275 -26.99 -14.19 -2.06
C GLY A 275 -28.15 -13.19 -2.00
N PHE A 276 -29.24 -13.53 -2.65
CA PHE A 276 -30.48 -12.78 -2.65
C PHE A 276 -31.70 -13.69 -2.78
N THR A 277 -32.88 -13.14 -2.53
CA THR A 277 -34.15 -13.85 -2.77
C THR A 277 -34.93 -13.14 -3.87
N VAL A 278 -35.50 -13.89 -4.79
CA VAL A 278 -36.33 -13.38 -5.89
C VAL A 278 -37.68 -14.07 -5.91
N GLN A 279 -38.72 -13.33 -6.26
CA GLN A 279 -40.08 -13.84 -6.49
C GLN A 279 -40.69 -13.13 -7.67
N CYS A 280 -41.44 -13.89 -8.50
CA CYS A 280 -42.17 -13.37 -9.65
C CYS A 280 -43.67 -13.31 -9.36
N PHE A 281 -44.30 -12.29 -9.91
CA PHE A 281 -45.72 -12.01 -9.71
C PHE A 281 -46.39 -11.72 -11.05
N ASN A 282 -47.68 -12.06 -11.16
CA ASN A 282 -48.53 -11.63 -12.27
C ASN A 282 -49.15 -10.24 -11.98
N SER A 283 -49.93 -9.73 -12.94
CA SER A 283 -50.65 -8.47 -12.84
C SER A 283 -51.66 -8.37 -11.66
N SER A 284 -52.09 -9.52 -11.12
CA SER A 284 -52.96 -9.59 -9.94
C SER A 284 -52.18 -9.73 -8.63
N ASN A 285 -50.88 -9.50 -8.64
CA ASN A 285 -49.98 -9.63 -7.47
C ASN A 285 -49.95 -11.04 -6.87
N THR A 286 -50.26 -12.06 -7.68
CA THR A 286 -50.15 -13.47 -7.28
C THR A 286 -48.78 -14.01 -7.69
N GLY A 287 -48.10 -14.75 -6.78
CA GLY A 287 -46.85 -15.38 -7.08
C GLY A 287 -46.95 -16.43 -8.19
N ILE A 288 -46.07 -16.41 -9.15
CA ILE A 288 -46.04 -17.28 -10.32
C ILE A 288 -44.66 -17.87 -10.55
N VAL A 289 -44.66 -19.03 -11.23
CA VAL A 289 -43.43 -19.64 -11.69
C VAL A 289 -42.96 -18.96 -12.96
N ARG A 290 -41.66 -18.54 -12.99
CA ARG A 290 -41.02 -17.94 -14.17
C ARG A 290 -39.56 -18.36 -14.23
N SER A 291 -39.00 -18.28 -15.44
CA SER A 291 -37.55 -18.41 -15.67
C SER A 291 -36.92 -17.03 -15.70
N ILE A 292 -35.77 -16.90 -15.06
CA ILE A 292 -35.03 -15.63 -15.02
C ILE A 292 -33.55 -15.84 -15.36
N ASN A 293 -32.93 -14.81 -15.91
CA ASN A 293 -31.49 -14.63 -15.91
C ASN A 293 -31.14 -13.61 -14.83
N TRP A 294 -30.04 -13.82 -14.15
CA TRP A 294 -29.57 -12.86 -13.17
C TRP A 294 -28.05 -12.67 -13.26
N GLN A 295 -27.61 -11.51 -12.80
CA GLN A 295 -26.22 -11.19 -12.57
C GLN A 295 -26.05 -10.41 -11.27
N ALA A 296 -24.98 -10.68 -10.56
CA ALA A 296 -24.55 -9.93 -9.38
C ALA A 296 -23.17 -9.34 -9.68
N VAL A 297 -23.05 -8.02 -9.54
CA VAL A 297 -21.82 -7.26 -9.80
C VAL A 297 -21.36 -6.64 -8.50
N GLY A 298 -20.13 -6.89 -8.12
CA GLY A 298 -19.51 -6.40 -6.89
C GLY A 298 -18.01 -6.63 -6.93
N TYR A 299 -17.36 -6.74 -5.78
CA TYR A 299 -15.93 -6.96 -5.67
C TYR A 299 -15.57 -7.87 -4.50
N GLY A 300 -14.29 -8.28 -4.48
CA GLY A 300 -13.76 -9.23 -3.52
C GLY A 300 -13.96 -10.66 -4.00
N LYS A 301 -12.88 -11.38 -4.13
CA LYS A 301 -12.87 -12.80 -4.47
C LYS A 301 -12.26 -13.55 -3.30
N GLU A 302 -13.04 -14.46 -2.73
CA GLU A 302 -12.48 -15.45 -1.81
C GLU A 302 -11.40 -16.25 -2.56
N ALA A 303 -10.34 -16.56 -1.88
CA ALA A 303 -9.36 -17.43 -2.46
C ALA A 303 -9.90 -18.85 -2.60
N ALA A 304 -9.54 -19.46 -3.67
CA ALA A 304 -9.83 -20.85 -3.93
C ALA A 304 -9.02 -21.78 -3.03
#